data_ec65144ec292c06c91b4bf5af883e87e
#
_entry.id   ec65144ec292c06c91b4bf5af883e87e
#
_cell.length_a   1.000
_cell.length_b   1.000
_cell.length_c   1.000
_cell.angle_alpha   90.00
_cell.angle_beta   90.00
_cell.angle_gamma   90.00
#
_symmetry.space_group_name_H-M   'P 1'
#
loop_
_entity.id
_entity.type
_entity.pdbx_description
1 polymer ?
#
loop_
_entity_poly.entity_id
_entity_poly.type
_entity_poly.pdbx_seq_one_letter_code
_entity_poly.pdbx_strand_id
1 'polypeptide(L)'
;MLPRQSVLRSAARHCSTRGTPVVGVLGAGQMGGGIAQVAAVQAGCKVVLVDVKQEQLDKCMGLMDKLLAKDVAKDRLTEADKAAALARITTSTDMSAFGGASFLIEAATENVGLKLDLFRAMDSVAPSGAILASNTSSISITKMAAATARPEAVIGMHFMNPVPVMKLVEVIPGLATSEATLADTLALATAMGKTCTQSRDIPGFIANRILMPYINEAVQTLYEGIGTVEAIDTSMKLGTNVPMGPLTLADFIGLDTCLAIMRVLHQGLGDSKYRPCPLLVQYVDAGWLGRKTGKGVYNYDKPNGRPTDNTI
;
A
#
# COMPACT_ATOMS: atom_id res chain seq x y z
N MET A 1 -16.13 -5.21 -24.77
CA MET A 1 -15.36 -3.96 -24.66
C MET A 1 -16.31 -2.84 -24.33
N LEU A 2 -16.44 -2.42 -23.08
CA LEU A 2 -17.28 -1.27 -22.68
C LEU A 2 -16.43 0.01 -22.78
N PRO A 3 -16.99 1.13 -23.20
CA PRO A 3 -16.22 2.34 -23.48
C PRO A 3 -15.74 2.99 -22.17
N ARG A 4 -14.41 2.98 -21.96
CA ARG A 4 -13.69 3.53 -20.80
C ARG A 4 -14.03 4.99 -20.44
N GLN A 5 -14.57 5.78 -21.35
CA GLN A 5 -14.89 7.20 -21.11
C GLN A 5 -16.23 7.44 -20.42
N SER A 6 -17.18 6.51 -20.45
CA SER A 6 -18.50 6.67 -19.82
C SER A 6 -18.46 6.45 -18.32
N VAL A 7 -17.63 5.53 -17.83
CA VAL A 7 -17.47 5.19 -16.39
C VAL A 7 -16.79 6.35 -15.64
N LEU A 8 -15.75 6.96 -16.21
CA LEU A 8 -15.04 8.08 -15.59
C LEU A 8 -15.90 9.35 -15.49
N ARG A 9 -16.79 9.61 -16.49
CA ARG A 9 -17.73 10.75 -16.43
C ARG A 9 -18.88 10.52 -15.45
N SER A 10 -19.30 9.28 -15.21
CA SER A 10 -20.30 8.92 -14.21
C SER A 10 -19.75 9.06 -12.78
N ALA A 11 -18.52 8.60 -12.53
CA ALA A 11 -17.86 8.67 -11.23
C ALA A 11 -17.66 10.12 -10.74
N ALA A 12 -17.23 11.03 -11.62
CA ALA A 12 -17.07 12.45 -11.28
C ALA A 12 -18.40 13.14 -10.91
N ARG A 13 -19.54 12.69 -11.46
CA ARG A 13 -20.87 13.22 -11.12
C ARG A 13 -21.42 12.66 -9.81
N HIS A 14 -21.06 11.43 -9.42
CA HIS A 14 -21.56 10.80 -8.18
C HIS A 14 -20.96 11.43 -6.91
N CYS A 15 -19.68 11.80 -6.94
CA CYS A 15 -19.02 12.48 -5.82
C CYS A 15 -19.58 13.90 -5.57
N SER A 16 -20.12 14.57 -6.60
CA SER A 16 -20.65 15.95 -6.49
C SER A 16 -22.03 16.04 -5.82
N THR A 17 -22.77 14.94 -5.70
CA THR A 17 -24.14 14.94 -5.15
C THR A 17 -24.22 14.55 -3.67
N ARG A 18 -23.18 13.94 -3.08
CA ARG A 18 -23.17 13.47 -1.68
C ARG A 18 -22.24 14.24 -0.73
N GLY A 19 -21.57 15.31 -1.21
CA GLY A 19 -20.55 16.03 -0.41
C GLY A 19 -19.23 15.24 -0.28
N THR A 20 -18.21 15.89 0.27
CA THR A 20 -16.90 15.25 0.51
C THR A 20 -17.05 14.17 1.58
N PRO A 21 -16.65 12.90 1.31
CA PRO A 21 -16.82 11.82 2.27
C PRO A 21 -15.96 12.04 3.53
N VAL A 22 -16.43 11.54 4.66
CA VAL A 22 -15.62 11.37 5.86
C VAL A 22 -14.90 10.03 5.72
N VAL A 23 -13.57 10.06 5.74
CA VAL A 23 -12.72 8.87 5.56
C VAL A 23 -12.18 8.42 6.91
N GLY A 24 -12.51 7.20 7.32
CA GLY A 24 -11.86 6.51 8.43
C GLY A 24 -10.61 5.79 7.95
N VAL A 25 -9.51 5.89 8.66
CA VAL A 25 -8.28 5.12 8.40
C VAL A 25 -7.90 4.34 9.65
N LEU A 26 -7.84 3.03 9.55
CA LEU A 26 -7.45 2.14 10.65
C LEU A 26 -5.99 1.72 10.50
N GLY A 27 -5.17 2.09 11.48
CA GLY A 27 -3.74 1.91 11.51
C GLY A 27 -2.99 3.21 11.19
N ALA A 28 -2.22 3.73 12.15
CA ALA A 28 -1.41 4.95 12.02
C ALA A 28 0.06 4.65 11.69
N GLY A 29 0.32 3.49 11.06
CA GLY A 29 1.62 3.14 10.50
C GLY A 29 1.96 3.97 9.26
N GLN A 30 3.07 3.63 8.59
CA GLN A 30 3.56 4.31 7.39
C GLN A 30 2.49 4.41 6.29
N MET A 31 1.78 3.30 6.02
CA MET A 31 0.74 3.27 4.99
C MET A 31 -0.49 4.07 5.40
N GLY A 32 -1.06 3.80 6.58
CA GLY A 32 -2.27 4.50 7.02
C GLY A 32 -2.06 6.00 7.22
N GLY A 33 -0.92 6.42 7.76
CA GLY A 33 -0.55 7.84 7.83
C GLY A 33 -0.47 8.50 6.46
N GLY A 34 0.13 7.81 5.48
CA GLY A 34 0.20 8.30 4.10
C GLY A 34 -1.18 8.37 3.42
N ILE A 35 -2.08 7.39 3.68
CA ILE A 35 -3.46 7.38 3.18
C ILE A 35 -4.24 8.55 3.80
N ALA A 36 -4.15 8.74 5.11
CA ALA A 36 -4.77 9.86 5.82
C ALA A 36 -4.30 11.21 5.26
N GLN A 37 -3.00 11.34 5.01
CA GLN A 37 -2.40 12.55 4.42
C GLN A 37 -3.00 12.86 3.05
N VAL A 38 -3.02 11.91 2.11
CA VAL A 38 -3.53 12.18 0.76
C VAL A 38 -5.06 12.39 0.75
N ALA A 39 -5.79 11.75 1.64
CA ALA A 39 -7.23 12.00 1.82
C ALA A 39 -7.50 13.44 2.29
N ALA A 40 -6.72 13.93 3.27
CA ALA A 40 -6.89 15.28 3.81
C ALA A 40 -6.36 16.38 2.87
N VAL A 41 -5.19 16.15 2.23
CA VAL A 41 -4.52 17.16 1.41
C VAL A 41 -5.10 17.24 0.01
N GLN A 42 -5.21 16.10 -0.69
CA GLN A 42 -5.57 16.05 -2.10
C GLN A 42 -7.10 16.02 -2.29
N ALA A 43 -7.78 15.14 -1.53
CA ALA A 43 -9.23 14.99 -1.64
C ALA A 43 -10.01 15.98 -0.77
N GLY A 44 -9.36 16.70 0.15
CA GLY A 44 -10.01 17.62 1.07
C GLY A 44 -10.97 16.96 2.08
N CYS A 45 -10.86 15.64 2.24
CA CYS A 45 -11.73 14.88 3.15
C CYS A 45 -11.47 15.20 4.61
N LYS A 46 -12.53 15.15 5.43
CA LYS A 46 -12.37 14.95 6.86
C LYS A 46 -11.88 13.51 7.09
N VAL A 47 -10.88 13.33 7.95
CA VAL A 47 -10.27 12.04 8.22
C VAL A 47 -10.36 11.72 9.71
N VAL A 48 -10.76 10.49 10.01
CA VAL A 48 -10.67 9.92 11.35
C VAL A 48 -9.57 8.86 11.31
N LEU A 49 -8.43 9.11 11.94
CA LEU A 49 -7.30 8.20 12.01
C LEU A 49 -7.33 7.44 13.34
N VAL A 50 -7.45 6.12 13.27
CA VAL A 50 -7.55 5.26 14.45
C VAL A 50 -6.37 4.30 14.54
N ASP A 51 -5.76 4.21 15.71
CA ASP A 51 -4.76 3.19 16.06
C ASP A 51 -4.92 2.83 17.54
N VAL A 52 -4.61 1.59 17.90
CA VAL A 52 -4.71 1.12 19.29
C VAL A 52 -3.72 1.82 20.25
N LYS A 53 -2.68 2.48 19.71
CA LYS A 53 -1.62 3.13 20.47
C LYS A 53 -1.60 4.63 20.21
N GLN A 54 -1.84 5.43 21.26
CA GLN A 54 -1.75 6.90 21.18
C GLN A 54 -0.38 7.37 20.70
N GLU A 55 0.70 6.76 21.19
CA GLU A 55 2.06 7.09 20.76
C GLU A 55 2.25 6.94 19.23
N GLN A 56 1.61 5.93 18.61
CA GLN A 56 1.68 5.73 17.17
C GLN A 56 0.92 6.82 16.41
N LEU A 57 -0.20 7.27 16.93
CA LEU A 57 -0.97 8.42 16.39
C LEU A 57 -0.15 9.71 16.46
N ASP A 58 0.45 10.01 17.61
CA ASP A 58 1.26 11.21 17.83
C ASP A 58 2.48 11.23 16.91
N LYS A 59 3.17 10.08 16.78
CA LYS A 59 4.30 9.90 15.86
C LYS A 59 3.89 10.09 14.41
N CYS A 60 2.74 9.55 14.02
CA CYS A 60 2.19 9.68 12.68
C CYS A 60 1.89 11.14 12.34
N MET A 61 1.17 11.85 13.21
CA MET A 61 0.85 13.25 13.02
C MET A 61 2.09 14.13 12.98
N GLY A 62 3.07 13.90 13.87
CA GLY A 62 4.35 14.61 13.86
C GLY A 62 5.18 14.37 12.60
N LEU A 63 5.15 13.17 12.04
CA LEU A 63 5.80 12.88 10.76
C LEU A 63 5.09 13.58 9.61
N MET A 64 3.76 13.54 9.60
CA MET A 64 2.94 14.19 8.57
C MET A 64 3.19 15.71 8.55
N ASP A 65 3.19 16.36 9.71
CA ASP A 65 3.51 17.80 9.83
C ASP A 65 4.88 18.11 9.24
N LYS A 66 5.92 17.32 9.56
CA LYS A 66 7.27 17.48 9.02
C LYS A 66 7.33 17.29 7.50
N LEU A 67 6.58 16.33 6.95
CA LEU A 67 6.55 16.10 5.51
C LEU A 67 5.84 17.24 4.78
N LEU A 68 4.72 17.72 5.29
CA LEU A 68 4.00 18.86 4.72
C LEU A 68 4.81 20.16 4.83
N ALA A 69 5.55 20.38 5.93
CA ALA A 69 6.46 21.51 6.07
C ALA A 69 7.58 21.50 5.00
N LYS A 70 8.08 20.31 4.61
CA LYS A 70 9.02 20.19 3.49
C LYS A 70 8.39 20.54 2.14
N ASP A 71 7.10 20.26 1.96
CA ASP A 71 6.40 20.64 0.73
C ASP A 71 6.12 22.14 0.68
N VAL A 72 5.83 22.77 1.82
CA VAL A 72 5.75 24.24 1.93
C VAL A 72 7.11 24.89 1.60
N ALA A 73 8.21 24.38 2.16
CA ALA A 73 9.56 24.88 1.89
C ALA A 73 9.99 24.72 0.41
N LYS A 74 9.27 23.92 -0.37
CA LYS A 74 9.48 23.71 -1.82
C LYS A 74 8.41 24.35 -2.70
N ASP A 75 7.62 25.26 -2.15
CA ASP A 75 6.52 25.96 -2.82
C ASP A 75 5.49 25.03 -3.49
N ARG A 76 5.31 23.81 -2.94
CA ARG A 76 4.32 22.82 -3.41
C ARG A 76 2.99 22.92 -2.69
N LEU A 77 3.00 23.54 -1.51
CA LEU A 77 1.86 23.73 -0.64
C LEU A 77 2.00 25.07 0.07
N THR A 78 0.91 25.77 0.37
CA THR A 78 0.96 26.96 1.22
C THR A 78 0.88 26.57 2.71
N GLU A 79 1.36 27.43 3.62
CA GLU A 79 1.24 27.19 5.06
C GLU A 79 -0.23 27.12 5.48
N ALA A 80 -1.11 27.92 4.85
CA ALA A 80 -2.54 27.89 5.07
C ALA A 80 -3.17 26.55 4.67
N ASP A 81 -2.78 25.98 3.50
CA ASP A 81 -3.26 24.68 3.04
C ASP A 81 -2.76 23.55 3.94
N LYS A 82 -1.50 23.63 4.40
CA LYS A 82 -0.94 22.69 5.39
C LYS A 82 -1.78 22.69 6.68
N ALA A 83 -2.00 23.86 7.26
CA ALA A 83 -2.77 24.00 8.48
C ALA A 83 -4.21 23.48 8.29
N ALA A 84 -4.86 23.82 7.18
CA ALA A 84 -6.19 23.35 6.84
C ALA A 84 -6.24 21.81 6.66
N ALA A 85 -5.22 21.20 6.05
CA ALA A 85 -5.15 19.75 5.88
C ALA A 85 -5.01 19.03 7.22
N LEU A 86 -4.12 19.50 8.10
CA LEU A 86 -3.95 18.92 9.43
C LEU A 86 -5.21 19.06 10.29
N ALA A 87 -5.91 20.19 10.19
CA ALA A 87 -7.17 20.43 10.91
C ALA A 87 -8.33 19.52 10.45
N ARG A 88 -8.23 18.87 9.26
CA ARG A 88 -9.21 17.88 8.79
C ARG A 88 -9.02 16.52 9.42
N ILE A 89 -7.89 16.26 10.10
CA ILE A 89 -7.57 14.94 10.66
C ILE A 89 -7.83 14.95 12.15
N THR A 90 -8.70 14.06 12.60
CA THR A 90 -8.92 13.74 14.02
C THR A 90 -8.34 12.37 14.31
N THR A 91 -7.76 12.20 15.49
CA THR A 91 -7.17 10.93 15.93
C THR A 91 -7.96 10.32 17.07
N SER A 92 -8.04 9.00 17.14
CA SER A 92 -8.69 8.27 18.24
C SER A 92 -8.04 6.91 18.46
N THR A 93 -8.07 6.43 19.71
CA THR A 93 -7.71 5.05 20.03
C THR A 93 -8.92 4.11 20.03
N ASP A 94 -10.12 4.63 19.78
CA ASP A 94 -11.37 3.88 19.78
C ASP A 94 -11.99 3.87 18.37
N MET A 95 -12.32 2.68 17.88
CA MET A 95 -12.98 2.48 16.58
C MET A 95 -14.40 3.04 16.51
N SER A 96 -15.06 3.30 17.65
CA SER A 96 -16.37 3.97 17.69
C SER A 96 -16.34 5.35 17.02
N ALA A 97 -15.16 5.99 16.94
CA ALA A 97 -14.95 7.24 16.22
C ALA A 97 -15.28 7.14 14.70
N PHE A 98 -15.37 5.94 14.14
CA PHE A 98 -15.78 5.72 12.76
C PHE A 98 -17.29 5.84 12.51
N GLY A 99 -18.11 6.04 13.54
CA GLY A 99 -19.57 6.11 13.42
C GLY A 99 -20.13 7.19 12.47
N GLY A 100 -19.29 8.16 12.05
CA GLY A 100 -19.64 9.16 11.04
C GLY A 100 -18.92 8.99 9.70
N ALA A 101 -18.07 7.95 9.54
CA ALA A 101 -17.28 7.75 8.34
C ALA A 101 -18.07 6.98 7.29
N SER A 102 -18.11 7.52 6.06
CA SER A 102 -18.77 6.87 4.92
C SER A 102 -17.84 5.93 4.11
N PHE A 103 -16.53 6.01 4.39
CA PHE A 103 -15.51 5.19 3.75
C PHE A 103 -14.41 4.84 4.78
N LEU A 104 -14.18 3.56 5.02
CA LEU A 104 -13.16 3.10 5.97
C LEU A 104 -12.06 2.36 5.22
N ILE A 105 -10.80 2.70 5.49
CA ILE A 105 -9.63 2.08 4.86
C ILE A 105 -8.77 1.45 5.96
N GLU A 106 -8.69 0.12 5.96
CA GLU A 106 -7.83 -0.64 6.87
C GLU A 106 -6.41 -0.68 6.31
N ALA A 107 -5.43 -0.33 7.16
CA ALA A 107 -3.99 -0.33 6.86
C ALA A 107 -3.16 -0.88 8.05
N ALA A 108 -3.68 -1.90 8.72
CA ALA A 108 -3.01 -2.59 9.82
C ALA A 108 -2.00 -3.64 9.31
N THR A 109 -1.39 -4.37 10.25
CA THR A 109 -0.41 -5.44 9.97
C THR A 109 -0.99 -6.52 9.06
N GLU A 110 -0.17 -7.03 8.12
CA GLU A 110 -0.55 -8.03 7.14
C GLU A 110 -0.65 -9.41 7.79
N ASN A 111 -1.77 -9.65 8.50
CA ASN A 111 -2.13 -10.91 9.15
C ASN A 111 -3.58 -11.24 8.88
N VAL A 112 -3.85 -12.41 8.32
CA VAL A 112 -5.20 -12.82 7.89
C VAL A 112 -6.20 -12.80 9.04
N GLY A 113 -5.87 -13.45 10.16
CA GLY A 113 -6.77 -13.54 11.32
C GLY A 113 -7.13 -12.16 11.86
N LEU A 114 -6.09 -11.34 12.09
CA LEU A 114 -6.27 -9.96 12.56
C LEU A 114 -7.17 -9.15 11.62
N LYS A 115 -6.91 -9.20 10.30
CA LYS A 115 -7.72 -8.42 9.34
C LYS A 115 -9.18 -8.85 9.30
N LEU A 116 -9.48 -10.14 9.43
CA LEU A 116 -10.85 -10.62 9.53
C LEU A 116 -11.57 -10.09 10.79
N ASP A 117 -10.87 -10.07 11.92
CA ASP A 117 -11.42 -9.51 13.17
C ASP A 117 -11.61 -7.99 13.08
N LEU A 118 -10.66 -7.28 12.46
CA LEU A 118 -10.79 -5.84 12.21
C LEU A 118 -11.96 -5.52 11.27
N PHE A 119 -12.19 -6.33 10.22
CA PHE A 119 -13.32 -6.13 9.32
C PHE A 119 -14.66 -6.35 10.02
N ARG A 120 -14.78 -7.37 10.89
CA ARG A 120 -15.97 -7.55 11.74
C ARG A 120 -16.20 -6.35 12.67
N ALA A 121 -15.13 -5.85 13.29
CA ALA A 121 -15.21 -4.70 14.18
C ALA A 121 -15.57 -3.41 13.42
N MET A 122 -14.95 -3.15 12.26
CA MET A 122 -15.29 -2.01 11.40
C MET A 122 -16.76 -2.09 10.94
N ASP A 123 -17.22 -3.27 10.55
CA ASP A 123 -18.60 -3.50 10.12
C ASP A 123 -19.62 -3.16 11.21
N SER A 124 -19.29 -3.45 12.47
CA SER A 124 -20.19 -3.22 13.62
C SER A 124 -20.31 -1.73 14.00
N VAL A 125 -19.28 -0.91 13.73
CA VAL A 125 -19.26 0.53 14.12
C VAL A 125 -19.55 1.46 12.95
N ALA A 126 -19.35 1.02 11.71
CA ALA A 126 -19.55 1.84 10.52
C ALA A 126 -21.05 2.07 10.23
N PRO A 127 -21.42 3.25 9.70
CA PRO A 127 -22.78 3.48 9.19
C PRO A 127 -23.20 2.43 8.16
N SER A 128 -24.48 2.14 8.03
CA SER A 128 -25.02 1.08 7.16
C SER A 128 -24.64 1.22 5.68
N GLY A 129 -24.39 2.42 5.20
CA GLY A 129 -23.98 2.68 3.81
C GLY A 129 -22.47 2.87 3.61
N ALA A 130 -21.65 2.61 4.64
CA ALA A 130 -20.21 2.81 4.55
C ALA A 130 -19.53 1.70 3.74
N ILE A 131 -18.53 2.10 2.93
CA ILE A 131 -17.63 1.19 2.22
C ILE A 131 -16.46 0.82 3.14
N LEU A 132 -16.11 -0.46 3.18
CA LEU A 132 -14.97 -0.99 3.91
C LEU A 132 -13.88 -1.43 2.93
N ALA A 133 -12.74 -0.76 2.96
CA ALA A 133 -11.61 -1.05 2.10
C ALA A 133 -10.42 -1.60 2.87
N SER A 134 -9.61 -2.45 2.25
CA SER A 134 -8.32 -2.89 2.80
C SER A 134 -7.16 -2.45 1.92
N ASN A 135 -6.09 -1.96 2.56
CA ASN A 135 -4.81 -1.71 1.91
C ASN A 135 -3.91 -2.97 1.90
N THR A 136 -4.48 -4.15 2.02
CA THR A 136 -3.71 -5.39 1.92
C THR A 136 -2.96 -5.47 0.59
N SER A 137 -1.81 -6.12 0.61
CA SER A 137 -1.02 -6.40 -0.60
C SER A 137 -1.23 -7.81 -1.16
N SER A 138 -1.90 -8.70 -0.40
CA SER A 138 -1.93 -10.12 -0.76
C SER A 138 -3.10 -10.93 -0.21
N ILE A 139 -3.82 -10.42 0.80
CA ILE A 139 -4.93 -11.15 1.42
C ILE A 139 -6.20 -10.98 0.57
N SER A 140 -6.93 -12.07 0.35
CA SER A 140 -8.16 -12.06 -0.45
C SER A 140 -9.22 -11.11 0.09
N ILE A 141 -9.68 -10.23 -0.76
CA ILE A 141 -10.77 -9.28 -0.50
C ILE A 141 -12.09 -10.03 -0.30
N THR A 142 -12.33 -11.06 -1.09
CA THR A 142 -13.50 -11.94 -0.95
C THR A 142 -13.54 -12.57 0.43
N LYS A 143 -12.39 -13.00 0.97
CA LYS A 143 -12.32 -13.58 2.32
C LYS A 143 -12.62 -12.55 3.40
N MET A 144 -12.15 -11.31 3.26
CA MET A 144 -12.49 -10.22 4.18
C MET A 144 -13.96 -9.83 4.09
N ALA A 145 -14.51 -9.76 2.88
CA ALA A 145 -15.92 -9.48 2.63
C ALA A 145 -16.83 -10.50 3.31
N ALA A 146 -16.50 -11.79 3.26
CA ALA A 146 -17.24 -12.87 3.89
C ALA A 146 -17.26 -12.79 5.43
N ALA A 147 -16.38 -11.98 6.05
CA ALA A 147 -16.37 -11.75 7.49
C ALA A 147 -17.33 -10.63 7.94
N THR A 148 -17.98 -9.92 7.00
CA THR A 148 -18.88 -8.79 7.26
C THR A 148 -20.32 -9.09 6.87
N ALA A 149 -21.26 -8.29 7.36
CA ALA A 149 -22.67 -8.37 6.99
C ALA A 149 -23.00 -7.59 5.69
N ARG A 150 -22.00 -6.93 5.09
CA ARG A 150 -22.12 -6.10 3.85
C ARG A 150 -21.04 -6.45 2.82
N PRO A 151 -20.94 -7.71 2.36
CA PRO A 151 -19.87 -8.14 1.44
C PRO A 151 -19.84 -7.34 0.12
N GLU A 152 -20.97 -6.78 -0.30
CA GLU A 152 -21.10 -5.94 -1.49
C GLU A 152 -20.44 -4.55 -1.31
N ALA A 153 -20.21 -4.12 -0.07
CA ALA A 153 -19.56 -2.85 0.28
C ALA A 153 -18.08 -3.04 0.69
N VAL A 154 -17.50 -4.21 0.44
CA VAL A 154 -16.08 -4.50 0.74
C VAL A 154 -15.26 -4.48 -0.54
N ILE A 155 -14.06 -3.85 -0.48
CA ILE A 155 -13.17 -3.69 -1.64
C ILE A 155 -11.71 -3.59 -1.22
N GLY A 156 -10.76 -3.89 -2.11
CA GLY A 156 -9.34 -3.64 -1.95
C GLY A 156 -8.94 -2.29 -2.51
N MET A 157 -8.09 -1.56 -1.78
CA MET A 157 -7.42 -0.33 -2.20
C MET A 157 -5.92 -0.45 -1.88
N HIS A 158 -5.16 -1.06 -2.77
CA HIS A 158 -3.74 -1.30 -2.57
C HIS A 158 -2.94 -0.06 -3.00
N PHE A 159 -2.52 0.73 -2.01
CA PHE A 159 -1.65 1.88 -2.21
C PHE A 159 -0.18 1.46 -2.27
N MET A 160 0.61 2.19 -3.07
CA MET A 160 2.06 1.97 -3.17
C MET A 160 2.82 2.83 -2.16
N ASN A 161 3.88 2.27 -1.59
CA ASN A 161 4.74 2.97 -0.61
C ASN A 161 5.85 3.76 -1.33
N PRO A 162 6.11 5.04 -0.97
CA PRO A 162 5.40 5.90 -0.03
C PRO A 162 4.11 6.50 -0.62
N VAL A 163 3.00 6.42 0.12
CA VAL A 163 1.67 6.82 -0.38
C VAL A 163 1.61 8.25 -0.94
N PRO A 164 2.19 9.29 -0.31
CA PRO A 164 2.12 10.65 -0.86
C PRO A 164 2.85 10.83 -2.20
N VAL A 165 3.82 9.95 -2.50
CA VAL A 165 4.70 10.06 -3.68
C VAL A 165 4.20 9.18 -4.83
N MET A 166 3.82 7.95 -4.52
CA MET A 166 3.41 6.96 -5.52
C MET A 166 2.00 7.23 -6.02
N LYS A 167 1.86 7.31 -7.34
CA LYS A 167 0.58 7.68 -7.97
C LYS A 167 -0.40 6.52 -8.13
N LEU A 168 0.08 5.26 -8.08
CA LEU A 168 -0.75 4.09 -8.34
C LEU A 168 -1.57 3.70 -7.10
N VAL A 169 -2.84 3.37 -7.35
CA VAL A 169 -3.68 2.54 -6.48
C VAL A 169 -4.26 1.42 -7.32
N GLU A 170 -4.03 0.18 -6.91
CA GLU A 170 -4.77 -0.95 -7.45
C GLU A 170 -6.09 -1.06 -6.70
N VAL A 171 -7.20 -1.14 -7.44
CA VAL A 171 -8.55 -1.33 -6.90
C VAL A 171 -8.96 -2.77 -7.17
N ILE A 172 -9.32 -3.50 -6.13
CA ILE A 172 -9.55 -4.94 -6.18
C ILE A 172 -10.98 -5.25 -5.70
N PRO A 173 -11.95 -5.42 -6.59
CA PRO A 173 -13.26 -5.94 -6.23
C PRO A 173 -13.13 -7.39 -5.76
N GLY A 174 -13.74 -7.73 -4.62
CA GLY A 174 -14.01 -9.11 -4.25
C GLY A 174 -15.17 -9.71 -5.05
N LEU A 175 -15.47 -10.98 -4.80
CA LEU A 175 -16.52 -11.69 -5.55
C LEU A 175 -17.91 -11.05 -5.45
N ALA A 176 -18.23 -10.46 -4.29
CA ALA A 176 -19.53 -9.86 -4.00
C ALA A 176 -19.55 -8.34 -4.15
N THR A 177 -18.40 -7.68 -4.37
CA THR A 177 -18.30 -6.22 -4.44
C THR A 177 -19.25 -5.66 -5.51
N SER A 178 -20.09 -4.69 -5.12
CA SER A 178 -21.03 -4.06 -6.03
C SER A 178 -20.36 -3.05 -7.00
N GLU A 179 -20.97 -2.84 -8.15
CA GLU A 179 -20.55 -1.81 -9.13
C GLU A 179 -20.55 -0.39 -8.50
N ALA A 180 -21.49 -0.11 -7.59
CA ALA A 180 -21.54 1.17 -6.87
C ALA A 180 -20.34 1.34 -5.96
N THR A 181 -19.98 0.31 -5.18
CA THR A 181 -18.78 0.30 -4.33
C THR A 181 -17.51 0.52 -5.16
N LEU A 182 -17.39 -0.15 -6.30
CA LEU A 182 -16.27 0.03 -7.23
C LEU A 182 -16.20 1.47 -7.75
N ALA A 183 -17.32 2.02 -8.20
CA ALA A 183 -17.39 3.38 -8.76
C ALA A 183 -17.02 4.44 -7.72
N ASP A 184 -17.57 4.34 -6.50
CA ASP A 184 -17.27 5.28 -5.40
C ASP A 184 -15.80 5.18 -4.94
N THR A 185 -15.23 3.97 -4.95
CA THR A 185 -13.81 3.74 -4.64
C THR A 185 -12.88 4.37 -5.67
N LEU A 186 -13.17 4.19 -6.96
CA LEU A 186 -12.42 4.82 -8.05
C LEU A 186 -12.49 6.36 -7.98
N ALA A 187 -13.67 6.90 -7.66
CA ALA A 187 -13.87 8.34 -7.49
C ALA A 187 -13.04 8.88 -6.32
N LEU A 188 -13.07 8.23 -5.16
CA LEU A 188 -12.30 8.62 -3.98
C LEU A 188 -10.78 8.55 -4.26
N ALA A 189 -10.29 7.44 -4.82
CA ALA A 189 -8.87 7.30 -5.14
C ALA A 189 -8.41 8.36 -6.15
N THR A 190 -9.24 8.69 -7.15
CA THR A 190 -8.94 9.76 -8.11
C THR A 190 -8.90 11.13 -7.42
N ALA A 191 -9.82 11.42 -6.51
CA ALA A 191 -9.80 12.65 -5.71
C ALA A 191 -8.56 12.75 -4.80
N MET A 192 -8.03 11.61 -4.33
CA MET A 192 -6.75 11.52 -3.62
C MET A 192 -5.52 11.74 -4.53
N GLY A 193 -5.70 12.11 -5.79
CA GLY A 193 -4.63 12.35 -6.76
C GLY A 193 -3.98 11.07 -7.29
N LYS A 194 -4.69 9.94 -7.24
CA LYS A 194 -4.19 8.63 -7.67
C LYS A 194 -4.66 8.27 -9.07
N THR A 195 -3.80 7.49 -9.76
CA THR A 195 -4.16 6.76 -10.96
C THR A 195 -4.57 5.35 -10.56
N CYS A 196 -5.78 4.95 -10.93
CA CYS A 196 -6.32 3.65 -10.54
C CYS A 196 -6.13 2.62 -11.65
N THR A 197 -5.73 1.42 -11.27
CA THR A 197 -5.85 0.20 -12.08
C THR A 197 -6.76 -0.78 -11.37
N GLN A 198 -7.52 -1.55 -12.11
CA GLN A 198 -8.38 -2.58 -11.55
C GLN A 198 -7.71 -3.94 -11.69
N SER A 199 -7.67 -4.70 -10.60
CA SER A 199 -7.17 -6.07 -10.55
C SER A 199 -8.26 -7.04 -10.08
N ARG A 200 -8.12 -8.31 -10.43
CA ARG A 200 -8.88 -9.38 -9.79
C ARG A 200 -8.33 -9.66 -8.40
N ASP A 201 -9.18 -10.21 -7.53
CA ASP A 201 -8.84 -10.70 -6.19
C ASP A 201 -8.04 -12.02 -6.29
N ILE A 202 -6.78 -11.88 -6.72
CA ILE A 202 -5.82 -12.99 -6.91
C ILE A 202 -4.53 -12.60 -6.16
N PRO A 203 -3.81 -13.53 -5.53
CA PRO A 203 -2.57 -13.24 -4.79
C PRO A 203 -1.60 -12.36 -5.56
N GLY A 204 -1.18 -11.24 -4.93
CA GLY A 204 -0.23 -10.27 -5.48
C GLY A 204 -0.82 -9.27 -6.48
N PHE A 205 -2.11 -9.35 -6.78
CA PHE A 205 -2.82 -8.47 -7.72
C PHE A 205 -2.09 -8.34 -9.06
N ILE A 206 -1.76 -7.14 -9.54
CA ILE A 206 -0.96 -6.95 -10.75
C ILE A 206 0.50 -6.64 -10.38
N ALA A 207 0.72 -5.64 -9.54
CA ALA A 207 2.06 -5.13 -9.26
C ALA A 207 2.97 -6.19 -8.64
N ASN A 208 2.57 -6.79 -7.52
CA ASN A 208 3.39 -7.79 -6.82
C ASN A 208 3.47 -9.11 -7.60
N ARG A 209 2.42 -9.45 -8.36
CA ARG A 209 2.41 -10.62 -9.24
C ARG A 209 3.52 -10.59 -10.29
N ILE A 210 3.91 -9.39 -10.75
CA ILE A 210 4.97 -9.19 -11.73
C ILE A 210 6.29 -8.88 -11.05
N LEU A 211 6.28 -7.95 -10.07
CA LEU A 211 7.48 -7.45 -9.43
C LEU A 211 8.22 -8.50 -8.60
N MET A 212 7.50 -9.33 -7.85
CA MET A 212 8.18 -10.30 -6.98
C MET A 212 8.89 -11.41 -7.74
N PRO A 213 8.31 -12.04 -8.79
CA PRO A 213 9.07 -12.93 -9.67
C PRO A 213 10.25 -12.25 -10.36
N TYR A 214 10.13 -10.99 -10.77
CA TYR A 214 11.25 -10.23 -11.37
C TYR A 214 12.41 -10.08 -10.38
N ILE A 215 12.15 -9.73 -9.13
CA ILE A 215 13.15 -9.66 -8.06
C ILE A 215 13.71 -11.05 -7.76
N ASN A 216 12.85 -12.05 -7.61
CA ASN A 216 13.27 -13.43 -7.31
C ASN A 216 14.15 -14.02 -8.40
N GLU A 217 13.86 -13.72 -9.67
CA GLU A 217 14.68 -14.15 -10.81
C GLU A 217 16.05 -13.47 -10.81
N ALA A 218 16.14 -12.21 -10.43
CA ALA A 218 17.42 -11.52 -10.26
C ALA A 218 18.28 -12.14 -9.14
N VAL A 219 17.63 -12.53 -8.02
CA VAL A 219 18.33 -13.26 -6.93
C VAL A 219 18.70 -14.68 -7.39
N GLN A 220 17.88 -15.34 -8.22
CA GLN A 220 18.20 -16.65 -8.80
C GLN A 220 19.41 -16.54 -9.74
N THR A 221 19.45 -15.50 -10.58
CA THR A 221 20.58 -15.20 -11.48
C THR A 221 21.90 -15.02 -10.70
N LEU A 222 21.82 -14.37 -9.53
CA LEU A 222 22.96 -14.24 -8.62
C LEU A 222 23.34 -15.60 -8.02
N TYR A 223 22.37 -16.36 -7.53
CA TYR A 223 22.56 -17.68 -6.92
C TYR A 223 23.22 -18.69 -7.87
N GLU A 224 22.87 -18.62 -9.16
CA GLU A 224 23.44 -19.48 -10.22
C GLU A 224 24.82 -19.00 -10.71
N GLY A 225 25.32 -17.85 -10.20
CA GLY A 225 26.62 -17.32 -10.58
C GLY A 225 26.69 -16.77 -12.01
N ILE A 226 25.56 -16.42 -12.62
CA ILE A 226 25.50 -15.87 -13.98
C ILE A 226 26.11 -14.47 -14.03
N GLY A 227 25.99 -13.69 -12.94
CA GLY A 227 26.57 -12.36 -12.84
C GLY A 227 26.76 -11.93 -11.40
N THR A 228 27.62 -10.90 -11.21
CA THR A 228 27.77 -10.25 -9.91
C THR A 228 26.53 -9.38 -9.60
N VAL A 229 26.37 -9.00 -8.34
CA VAL A 229 25.27 -8.11 -7.89
C VAL A 229 25.24 -6.83 -8.73
N GLU A 230 26.40 -6.19 -8.90
CA GLU A 230 26.52 -4.94 -9.68
C GLU A 230 26.21 -5.15 -11.17
N ALA A 231 26.67 -6.27 -11.75
CA ALA A 231 26.41 -6.59 -13.15
C ALA A 231 24.92 -6.81 -13.43
N ILE A 232 24.22 -7.55 -12.56
CA ILE A 232 22.78 -7.81 -12.67
C ILE A 232 21.99 -6.51 -12.60
N ASP A 233 22.24 -5.67 -11.60
CA ASP A 233 21.55 -4.40 -11.43
C ASP A 233 21.83 -3.43 -12.57
N THR A 234 23.08 -3.36 -13.01
CA THR A 234 23.49 -2.49 -14.13
C THR A 234 22.83 -2.94 -15.43
N SER A 235 22.84 -4.25 -15.73
CA SER A 235 22.21 -4.81 -16.92
C SER A 235 20.71 -4.49 -16.97
N MET A 236 20.01 -4.69 -15.89
CA MET A 236 18.57 -4.39 -15.83
C MET A 236 18.30 -2.89 -15.88
N LYS A 237 19.07 -2.07 -15.16
CA LYS A 237 18.91 -0.63 -15.15
C LYS A 237 19.13 0.00 -16.53
N LEU A 238 20.16 -0.42 -17.23
CA LEU A 238 20.51 0.16 -18.53
C LEU A 238 19.82 -0.55 -19.70
N GLY A 239 19.64 -1.87 -19.62
CA GLY A 239 19.03 -2.67 -20.68
C GLY A 239 17.51 -2.53 -20.77
N THR A 240 16.84 -2.24 -19.66
CA THR A 240 15.37 -2.08 -19.61
C THR A 240 14.92 -0.68 -19.18
N ASN A 241 15.86 0.24 -18.95
CA ASN A 241 15.62 1.63 -18.54
C ASN A 241 14.78 1.76 -17.24
N VAL A 242 14.92 0.82 -16.31
CA VAL A 242 14.29 0.93 -14.99
C VAL A 242 15.10 1.88 -14.10
N PRO A 243 14.45 2.67 -13.21
CA PRO A 243 15.13 3.66 -12.38
C PRO A 243 16.09 3.04 -11.36
N MET A 244 15.83 1.79 -10.97
CA MET A 244 16.57 1.04 -9.96
C MET A 244 16.69 -0.40 -10.38
N GLY A 245 17.89 -1.01 -10.23
CA GLY A 245 18.08 -2.43 -10.49
C GLY A 245 17.31 -3.31 -9.49
N PRO A 246 17.00 -4.56 -9.86
CA PRO A 246 16.13 -5.43 -9.08
C PRO A 246 16.68 -5.79 -7.70
N LEU A 247 17.99 -5.94 -7.55
CA LEU A 247 18.63 -6.30 -6.28
C LEU A 247 18.69 -5.08 -5.33
N THR A 248 19.00 -3.90 -5.87
CA THR A 248 18.87 -2.62 -5.11
C THR A 248 17.42 -2.37 -4.69
N LEU A 249 16.44 -2.69 -5.54
CA LEU A 249 15.03 -2.54 -5.25
C LEU A 249 14.57 -3.53 -4.16
N ALA A 250 15.06 -4.77 -4.22
CA ALA A 250 14.81 -5.77 -3.18
C ALA A 250 15.28 -5.29 -1.79
N ASP A 251 16.50 -4.76 -1.71
CA ASP A 251 17.04 -4.18 -0.47
C ASP A 251 16.27 -2.94 0.01
N PHE A 252 15.73 -2.15 -0.92
CA PHE A 252 14.89 -0.99 -0.60
C PHE A 252 13.51 -1.40 -0.03
N ILE A 253 12.89 -2.42 -0.61
CA ILE A 253 11.60 -2.99 -0.12
C ILE A 253 11.82 -3.71 1.21
N GLY A 254 12.91 -4.40 1.34
CA GLY A 254 13.25 -5.33 2.41
C GLY A 254 13.09 -6.78 1.96
N LEU A 255 14.19 -7.57 2.12
CA LEU A 255 14.23 -8.95 1.65
C LEU A 255 13.22 -9.86 2.35
N ASP A 256 12.94 -9.61 3.63
CA ASP A 256 11.87 -10.30 4.38
C ASP A 256 10.48 -10.03 3.80
N THR A 257 10.22 -8.79 3.37
CA THR A 257 8.96 -8.42 2.71
C THR A 257 8.86 -9.12 1.35
N CYS A 258 9.93 -9.11 0.55
CA CYS A 258 9.99 -9.83 -0.73
C CYS A 258 9.73 -11.33 -0.54
N LEU A 259 10.40 -11.94 0.44
CA LEU A 259 10.22 -13.36 0.77
C LEU A 259 8.80 -13.68 1.22
N ALA A 260 8.22 -12.84 2.07
CA ALA A 260 6.85 -13.03 2.55
C ALA A 260 5.84 -13.01 1.39
N ILE A 261 5.97 -12.04 0.47
CA ILE A 261 5.09 -11.95 -0.70
C ILE A 261 5.31 -13.14 -1.65
N MET A 262 6.56 -13.55 -1.90
CA MET A 262 6.85 -14.75 -2.71
C MET A 262 6.20 -16.01 -2.12
N ARG A 263 6.24 -16.18 -0.79
CA ARG A 263 5.55 -17.29 -0.11
C ARG A 263 4.04 -17.25 -0.31
N VAL A 264 3.42 -16.08 -0.22
CA VAL A 264 1.99 -15.89 -0.50
C VAL A 264 1.66 -16.25 -1.95
N LEU A 265 2.45 -15.79 -2.92
CA LEU A 265 2.27 -16.13 -4.34
C LEU A 265 2.41 -17.65 -4.57
N HIS A 266 3.43 -18.26 -4.01
CA HIS A 266 3.70 -19.69 -4.18
C HIS A 266 2.58 -20.56 -3.58
N GLN A 267 2.17 -20.25 -2.35
CA GLN A 267 1.11 -20.99 -1.67
C GLN A 267 -0.28 -20.76 -2.30
N GLY A 268 -0.58 -19.50 -2.63
CA GLY A 268 -1.90 -19.13 -3.12
C GLY A 268 -2.16 -19.48 -4.59
N LEU A 269 -1.10 -19.63 -5.40
CA LEU A 269 -1.21 -19.95 -6.82
C LEU A 269 -0.84 -21.40 -7.14
N GLY A 270 -0.12 -22.10 -6.24
CA GLY A 270 0.27 -23.49 -6.41
C GLY A 270 1.24 -23.77 -7.56
N ASP A 271 1.92 -22.75 -8.08
CA ASP A 271 2.83 -22.85 -9.22
C ASP A 271 4.28 -22.68 -8.76
N SER A 272 5.14 -23.63 -9.10
CA SER A 272 6.55 -23.66 -8.69
C SER A 272 7.38 -22.46 -9.19
N LYS A 273 6.93 -21.74 -10.21
CA LYS A 273 7.59 -20.51 -10.67
C LYS A 273 7.63 -19.39 -9.62
N TYR A 274 6.77 -19.46 -8.59
CA TYR A 274 6.75 -18.52 -7.46
C TYR A 274 7.53 -19.05 -6.26
N ARG A 275 8.25 -20.16 -6.40
CA ARG A 275 9.12 -20.67 -5.34
C ARG A 275 10.20 -19.64 -5.01
N PRO A 276 10.34 -19.21 -3.74
CA PRO A 276 11.42 -18.31 -3.35
C PRO A 276 12.79 -18.92 -3.68
N CYS A 277 13.71 -18.09 -4.19
CA CYS A 277 15.11 -18.48 -4.37
C CYS A 277 15.73 -18.87 -3.03
N PRO A 278 16.51 -19.96 -2.94
CA PRO A 278 17.19 -20.37 -1.70
C PRO A 278 18.07 -19.26 -1.10
N LEU A 279 18.76 -18.49 -1.94
CA LEU A 279 19.61 -17.38 -1.50
C LEU A 279 18.80 -16.27 -0.83
N LEU A 280 17.59 -15.95 -1.35
CA LEU A 280 16.69 -14.98 -0.70
C LEU A 280 16.29 -15.45 0.70
N VAL A 281 16.01 -16.74 0.86
CA VAL A 281 15.69 -17.33 2.17
C VAL A 281 16.89 -17.22 3.12
N GLN A 282 18.09 -17.58 2.66
CA GLN A 282 19.32 -17.52 3.44
C GLN A 282 19.64 -16.09 3.92
N TYR A 283 19.48 -15.08 3.07
CA TYR A 283 19.69 -13.69 3.47
C TYR A 283 18.72 -13.26 4.57
N VAL A 284 17.44 -13.63 4.45
CA VAL A 284 16.45 -13.33 5.49
C VAL A 284 16.74 -14.07 6.79
N ASP A 285 17.12 -15.34 6.73
CA ASP A 285 17.49 -16.15 7.90
C ASP A 285 18.76 -15.60 8.61
N ALA A 286 19.68 -15.00 7.83
CA ALA A 286 20.86 -14.31 8.36
C ALA A 286 20.55 -12.92 8.97
N GLY A 287 19.30 -12.44 8.87
CA GLY A 287 18.92 -11.09 9.29
C GLY A 287 19.39 -9.97 8.35
N TRP A 288 19.85 -10.31 7.13
CA TRP A 288 20.27 -9.35 6.12
C TRP A 288 19.04 -8.89 5.33
N LEU A 289 18.35 -7.89 5.85
CA LEU A 289 17.04 -7.50 5.35
C LEU A 289 17.07 -6.29 4.41
N GLY A 290 18.25 -5.86 3.97
CA GLY A 290 18.46 -4.72 3.10
C GLY A 290 18.76 -3.43 3.86
N ARG A 291 18.35 -2.29 3.32
CA ARG A 291 18.68 -0.95 3.86
C ARG A 291 18.28 -0.77 5.32
N LYS A 292 17.17 -1.35 5.74
CA LYS A 292 16.65 -1.19 7.12
C LYS A 292 17.54 -1.81 8.20
N THR A 293 18.39 -2.78 7.84
CA THR A 293 19.35 -3.42 8.73
C THR A 293 20.80 -3.06 8.39
N GLY A 294 21.03 -2.17 7.41
CA GLY A 294 22.37 -1.81 6.94
C GLY A 294 23.03 -2.86 6.05
N LYS A 295 22.41 -4.04 5.89
CA LYS A 295 22.93 -5.15 5.11
C LYS A 295 21.82 -5.94 4.44
N GLY A 296 22.01 -6.29 3.17
CA GLY A 296 21.14 -7.11 2.34
C GLY A 296 21.95 -7.78 1.26
N VAL A 297 21.47 -7.70 0.01
CA VAL A 297 22.27 -8.04 -1.17
C VAL A 297 23.47 -7.09 -1.29
N TYR A 298 23.29 -5.83 -0.87
CA TYR A 298 24.35 -4.84 -0.73
C TYR A 298 24.66 -4.56 0.74
N ASN A 299 25.87 -3.99 0.96
CA ASN A 299 26.32 -3.51 2.26
C ASN A 299 26.22 -1.98 2.32
N TYR A 300 25.51 -1.45 3.32
CA TYR A 300 25.18 -0.03 3.46
C TYR A 300 25.97 0.67 4.60
N ASP A 301 26.97 -0.01 5.18
CA ASP A 301 27.70 0.48 6.36
C ASP A 301 28.61 1.69 6.11
N LYS A 302 28.75 2.14 4.86
CA LYS A 302 29.56 3.31 4.51
C LYS A 302 28.66 4.53 4.31
N PRO A 303 28.73 5.57 5.16
CA PRO A 303 27.81 6.72 5.15
C PRO A 303 27.83 7.54 3.83
N ASN A 304 28.90 7.45 3.02
CA ASN A 304 29.08 8.23 1.78
C ASN A 304 29.53 7.37 0.59
N GLY A 305 29.48 6.08 0.70
CA GLY A 305 29.89 5.14 -0.36
C GLY A 305 28.69 4.60 -1.15
N ARG A 306 28.94 4.21 -2.41
CA ARG A 306 28.01 3.32 -3.12
C ARG A 306 27.90 2.02 -2.31
N PRO A 307 26.69 1.42 -2.23
CA PRO A 307 26.57 0.09 -1.64
C PRO A 307 27.59 -0.86 -2.29
N THR A 308 28.27 -1.63 -1.45
CA THR A 308 29.24 -2.62 -1.95
C THR A 308 28.54 -3.97 -2.11
N ASP A 309 28.94 -4.68 -3.16
CA ASP A 309 28.52 -6.04 -3.41
C ASP A 309 28.76 -6.93 -2.16
N ASN A 310 27.75 -7.70 -1.79
CA ASN A 310 27.80 -8.60 -0.64
C ASN A 310 27.70 -10.05 -1.11
N THR A 311 28.37 -10.39 -2.20
CA THR A 311 28.50 -11.77 -2.69
C THR A 311 29.20 -12.63 -1.64
N ILE A 312 28.66 -13.82 -1.42
CA ILE A 312 29.20 -14.86 -0.55
C ILE A 312 30.25 -15.66 -1.34
#